data_38eb0285a67ed1f8c5c9f23bed298f14
#
_entry.id   38eb0285a67ed1f8c5c9f23bed298f14
#
_cell.length_a   1.000
_cell.length_b   1.000
_cell.length_c   1.000
_cell.angle_alpha   90.00
_cell.angle_beta   90.00
_cell.angle_gamma   90.00
#
_symmetry.space_group_name_H-M   'P 1'
#
loop_
_entity.id
_entity.type
_entity.pdbx_description
1 polymer ?
#
loop_
_entity_poly.entity_id
_entity_poly.type
_entity_poly.pdbx_seq_one_letter_code
_entity_poly.pdbx_strand_id
1 'polypeptide(L)' 'MLYRTLKRMIERGNIEGMSEKLDIFFAANKITEDEYLELIVMLNK' A
#
# COMPACT_ATOMS: atom_id res chain seq x y z
N MET A 1 -11.06 -1.46 -6.39
CA MET A 1 -10.65 -1.42 -4.99
C MET A 1 -9.22 -0.96 -4.86
N LEU A 2 -9.00 0.00 -4.01
CA LEU A 2 -7.68 0.63 -3.87
C LEU A 2 -6.61 -0.35 -3.38
N TYR A 3 -6.96 -1.20 -2.40
CA TYR A 3 -6.02 -2.18 -1.89
C TYR A 3 -5.46 -3.08 -3.00
N ARG A 4 -6.36 -3.58 -3.83
CA ARG A 4 -5.98 -4.46 -4.93
C ARG A 4 -5.05 -3.76 -5.92
N THR A 5 -5.35 -2.51 -6.21
CA THR A 5 -4.54 -1.70 -7.11
C THR A 5 -3.13 -1.50 -6.55
N LEU A 6 -3.07 -1.14 -5.26
CA LEU A 6 -1.79 -0.92 -4.60
C LEU A 6 -0.97 -2.20 -4.54
N LYS A 7 -1.62 -3.32 -4.25
CA LYS A 7 -0.94 -4.61 -4.21
C LYS A 7 -0.33 -4.94 -5.56
N ARG A 8 -1.08 -4.70 -6.63
CA ARG A 8 -0.59 -4.95 -7.98
C ARG A 8 0.59 -4.07 -8.33
N MET A 9 0.56 -2.82 -7.91
CA MET A 9 1.67 -1.90 -8.16
C MET A 9 2.95 -2.36 -7.47
N ILE A 10 2.82 -2.84 -6.24
CA ILE A 10 3.96 -3.36 -5.49
C ILE A 10 4.52 -4.60 -6.17
N GLU A 11 3.66 -5.49 -6.64
CA GLU A 11 4.08 -6.70 -7.33
C GLU A 11 4.82 -6.40 -8.61
N ARG A 12 4.51 -5.28 -9.24
CA ARG A 12 5.19 -4.84 -10.46
C ARG A 12 6.50 -4.10 -10.20
N GLY A 13 6.80 -3.84 -8.94
CA GLY A 13 8.00 -3.10 -8.60
C GLY A 13 7.81 -1.60 -8.57
N ASN A 14 6.59 -1.11 -8.70
CA ASN A 14 6.28 0.33 -8.63
C ASN A 14 6.19 0.76 -7.17
N ILE A 15 7.33 0.73 -6.48
CA ILE A 15 7.35 0.98 -5.04
C ILE A 15 7.90 2.35 -4.68
N GLU A 16 8.34 3.13 -5.66
CA GLU A 16 8.87 4.46 -5.40
C GLU A 16 7.78 5.35 -4.82
N GLY A 17 8.02 5.89 -3.64
CA GLY A 17 7.07 6.73 -2.95
C GLY A 17 5.83 5.99 -2.45
N MET A 18 5.82 4.67 -2.54
CA MET A 18 4.65 3.89 -2.14
C MET A 18 4.37 3.97 -0.66
N SER A 19 5.42 3.95 0.17
CA SER A 19 5.28 4.05 1.61
C SER A 19 4.52 5.31 2.00
N GLU A 20 4.88 6.43 1.38
CA GLU A 20 4.23 7.70 1.61
C GLU A 20 2.77 7.68 1.18
N LYS A 21 2.51 7.09 0.01
CA LYS A 21 1.15 6.94 -0.49
C LYS A 21 0.29 6.11 0.45
N LEU A 22 0.86 5.03 0.97
CA LEU A 22 0.14 4.16 1.89
C LEU A 22 -0.23 4.90 3.17
N ASP A 23 0.67 5.72 3.68
CA ASP A 23 0.39 6.53 4.85
C ASP A 23 -0.79 7.47 4.60
N ILE A 24 -0.79 8.12 3.45
CA ILE A 24 -1.85 9.06 3.07
C ILE A 24 -3.19 8.31 2.94
N PHE A 25 -3.18 7.19 2.26
CA PHE A 25 -4.41 6.42 2.06
C PHE A 25 -4.96 5.88 3.37
N PHE A 26 -4.07 5.45 4.25
CA PHE A 26 -4.48 4.96 5.55
C PHE A 26 -5.08 6.09 6.39
N ALA A 27 -4.44 7.25 6.40
CA ALA A 27 -4.93 8.41 7.13
C ALA A 27 -6.28 8.88 6.60
N ALA A 28 -6.52 8.70 5.30
CA ALA A 28 -7.77 9.09 4.66
C ALA A 28 -8.83 8.00 4.74
N ASN A 29 -8.56 6.89 5.44
CA ASN A 29 -9.48 5.76 5.56
C ASN A 29 -9.80 5.11 4.22
N LYS A 30 -8.88 5.17 3.29
CA LYS A 30 -9.05 4.52 1.98
C LYS A 30 -8.69 3.05 2.04
N ILE A 31 -7.84 2.67 3.00
CA ILE A 31 -7.46 1.28 3.25
C ILE A 31 -7.57 1.04 4.76
N THR A 32 -7.77 -0.22 5.14
CA THR A 32 -7.84 -0.57 6.56
C THR A 32 -6.44 -0.78 7.12
N GLU A 33 -6.36 -0.87 8.45
CA GLU A 33 -5.09 -1.12 9.12
C GLU A 33 -4.48 -2.44 8.65
N ASP A 34 -5.30 -3.47 8.54
CA ASP A 34 -4.83 -4.78 8.08
C ASP A 34 -4.25 -4.67 6.68
N GLU A 35 -4.94 -3.97 5.80
CA GLU A 35 -4.47 -3.76 4.43
C GLU A 35 -3.18 -2.97 4.40
N TYR A 36 -3.10 -1.94 5.23
CA TYR A 36 -1.91 -1.11 5.32
C TYR A 36 -0.70 -1.94 5.75
N LEU A 37 -0.85 -2.72 6.81
CA LEU A 37 0.24 -3.55 7.33
C LEU A 37 0.68 -4.59 6.29
N GLU A 38 -0.28 -5.20 5.61
CA GLU A 38 0.03 -6.19 4.60
C GLU A 38 0.85 -5.59 3.46
N LEU A 39 0.45 -4.41 3.02
CA LEU A 39 1.16 -3.73 1.94
C LEU A 39 2.56 -3.31 2.37
N ILE A 40 2.71 -2.87 3.61
CA ILE A 40 4.02 -2.50 4.15
C ILE A 40 4.96 -3.71 4.17
N VAL A 41 4.43 -4.87 4.58
CA VAL A 41 5.22 -6.11 4.58
C VAL A 41 5.68 -6.45 3.17
N MET A 42 4.81 -6.28 2.19
CA MET A 42 5.15 -6.52 0.80
C MET A 42 6.26 -5.58 0.32
N LEU A 43 6.22 -4.33 0.77
CA LEU A 43 7.25 -3.36 0.39
C LEU A 43 8.62 -3.72 0.96
N ASN A 44 8.63 -4.32 2.14
CA ASN A 44 9.87 -4.62 2.84
C ASN A 44 10.51 -5.94 2.41
N LYS A 45 9.94 -6.60 1.46
CA LYS A 45 10.54 -7.82 0.89
C LYS A 45 11.58 -7.46 -0.21
#